data_c9c8023a77470620c5f6c2005a487a6b
#
_entry.id   c9c8023a77470620c5f6c2005a487a6b
#
_cell.length_a   1.000
_cell.length_b   1.000
_cell.length_c   1.000
_cell.angle_alpha   90.00
_cell.angle_beta   90.00
_cell.angle_gamma   90.00
#
_symmetry.space_group_name_H-M   'P 1'
#
loop_
_entity.id
_entity.type
_entity.pdbx_description
1 polymer ?
#
loop_
_entity_poly.entity_id
_entity_poly.type
_entity_poly.pdbx_seq_one_letter_code
_entity_poly.pdbx_strand_id
1 'polypeptide(L)'
;MIGLDVGSATAKMVAIEDGEIRYEITATHNWKELVKGIDKKDIISTGYFRHSVPHKASVTEITAARFGVEHYFPDAEVIVDIGGQDTKVIDVARNNFTINDKCSAGTGAFLEFVANYFKLELSELSSLHFKANRIPEINNTCGVFAISEMISQLVAGYSKEEIIAGMHYAFARRISFMIPDARRIVLIGGASKNKGMVSALEDVLEKKILMPEEPQIVNALGALRYYERT
;
A
#
# COMPACT_ATOMS: atom_id res chain seq x y z
N MET A 1 10.80 -10.31 20.74
CA MET A 1 9.93 -9.13 20.48
C MET A 1 9.35 -9.22 19.09
N ILE A 2 8.19 -8.60 18.86
CA ILE A 2 7.53 -8.56 17.58
C ILE A 2 7.21 -7.11 17.17
N GLY A 3 7.18 -6.85 15.87
CA GLY A 3 6.54 -5.67 15.28
C GLY A 3 5.09 -5.98 14.92
N LEU A 4 4.16 -5.13 15.34
CA LEU A 4 2.73 -5.28 15.06
C LEU A 4 2.21 -4.04 14.34
N ASP A 5 1.82 -4.20 13.08
CA ASP A 5 1.14 -3.16 12.31
C ASP A 5 -0.37 -3.45 12.27
N VAL A 6 -1.18 -2.60 12.90
CA VAL A 6 -2.64 -2.71 12.83
C VAL A 6 -3.18 -1.54 12.02
N GLY A 7 -3.32 -1.79 10.73
CA GLY A 7 -3.87 -0.84 9.76
C GLY A 7 -5.39 -0.86 9.68
N SER A 8 -5.97 -0.10 8.75
CA SER A 8 -7.43 -0.01 8.54
C SER A 8 -8.05 -1.27 7.93
N ALA A 9 -7.35 -1.97 7.06
CA ALA A 9 -7.85 -3.16 6.36
C ALA A 9 -7.27 -4.47 6.91
N THR A 10 -5.95 -4.50 7.18
CA THR A 10 -5.22 -5.69 7.61
C THR A 10 -4.33 -5.40 8.81
N ALA A 11 -4.09 -6.42 9.63
CA ALA A 11 -3.08 -6.45 10.68
C ALA A 11 -1.94 -7.40 10.27
N LYS A 12 -0.70 -7.05 10.62
CA LYS A 12 0.51 -7.81 10.32
C LYS A 12 1.38 -7.89 11.55
N MET A 13 1.92 -9.07 11.77
CA MET A 13 2.92 -9.31 12.80
C MET A 13 4.24 -9.74 12.12
N VAL A 14 5.34 -9.24 12.63
CA VAL A 14 6.69 -9.64 12.22
C VAL A 14 7.51 -9.98 13.45
N ALA A 15 8.20 -11.12 13.39
CA ALA A 15 9.26 -11.51 14.31
C ALA A 15 10.56 -11.75 13.54
N ILE A 16 11.70 -11.60 14.21
CA ILE A 16 13.00 -11.98 13.67
C ILE A 16 13.52 -13.11 14.56
N GLU A 17 13.64 -14.31 13.98
CA GLU A 17 14.08 -15.52 14.64
C GLU A 17 15.28 -16.09 13.86
N ASP A 18 16.40 -16.26 14.53
CA ASP A 18 17.65 -16.77 13.92
C ASP A 18 18.10 -16.00 12.64
N GLY A 19 17.78 -14.69 12.58
CA GLY A 19 18.06 -13.83 11.43
C GLY A 19 17.04 -13.88 10.32
N GLU A 20 16.04 -14.77 10.38
CA GLU A 20 14.95 -14.88 9.41
C GLU A 20 13.75 -14.05 9.83
N ILE A 21 13.09 -13.43 8.85
CA ILE A 21 11.83 -12.70 9.06
C ILE A 21 10.68 -13.70 8.98
N ARG A 22 9.96 -13.84 10.09
CA ARG A 22 8.71 -14.57 10.15
C ARG A 22 7.56 -13.60 10.28
N TYR A 23 6.46 -13.86 9.59
CA TYR A 23 5.33 -12.96 9.59
C TYR A 23 3.98 -13.67 9.45
N GLU A 24 2.96 -12.99 9.95
CA GLU A 24 1.57 -13.36 9.74
C GLU A 24 0.76 -12.12 9.36
N ILE A 25 -0.25 -12.32 8.48
CA ILE A 25 -1.15 -11.27 8.00
C ILE A 25 -2.59 -11.76 8.19
N THR A 26 -3.44 -10.90 8.74
CA THR A 26 -4.87 -11.17 8.89
C THR A 26 -5.71 -9.91 8.64
N ALA A 27 -7.03 -10.07 8.56
CA ALA A 27 -7.93 -8.91 8.54
C ALA A 27 -7.85 -8.15 9.87
N THR A 28 -7.99 -6.83 9.83
CA THR A 28 -7.82 -5.97 11.01
C THR A 28 -8.66 -6.40 12.20
N HIS A 29 -9.91 -6.84 12.00
CA HIS A 29 -10.78 -7.27 13.09
C HIS A 29 -10.29 -8.53 13.83
N ASN A 30 -9.39 -9.31 13.22
CA ASN A 30 -8.78 -10.52 13.80
C ASN A 30 -7.39 -10.28 14.41
N TRP A 31 -6.94 -9.02 14.53
CA TRP A 31 -5.58 -8.69 15.00
C TRP A 31 -5.19 -9.37 16.31
N LYS A 32 -6.17 -9.67 17.19
CA LYS A 32 -5.92 -10.32 18.48
C LYS A 32 -5.34 -11.73 18.34
N GLU A 33 -5.62 -12.41 17.22
CA GLU A 33 -5.09 -13.75 16.94
C GLU A 33 -3.58 -13.71 16.76
N LEU A 34 -3.05 -12.65 16.14
CA LEU A 34 -1.61 -12.47 15.90
C LEU A 34 -0.79 -12.33 17.19
N VAL A 35 -1.40 -11.86 18.27
CA VAL A 35 -0.69 -11.59 19.53
C VAL A 35 -1.12 -12.53 20.66
N LYS A 36 -1.84 -13.60 20.34
CA LYS A 36 -2.31 -14.57 21.33
C LYS A 36 -1.12 -15.22 22.06
N GLY A 37 -1.07 -15.02 23.38
CA GLY A 37 0.03 -15.56 24.22
C GLY A 37 1.29 -14.71 24.22
N ILE A 38 1.32 -13.57 23.55
CA ILE A 38 2.45 -12.63 23.54
C ILE A 38 2.23 -11.57 24.61
N ASP A 39 3.24 -11.35 25.46
CA ASP A 39 3.19 -10.30 26.48
C ASP A 39 3.30 -8.91 25.80
N LYS A 40 2.49 -7.95 26.25
CA LYS A 40 2.52 -6.57 25.72
C LYS A 40 3.91 -5.92 25.74
N LYS A 41 4.78 -6.34 26.69
CA LYS A 41 6.17 -5.85 26.78
C LYS A 41 7.05 -6.31 25.61
N ASP A 42 6.59 -7.27 24.82
CA ASP A 42 7.28 -7.81 23.66
C ASP A 42 6.69 -7.30 22.33
N ILE A 43 5.72 -6.37 22.39
CA ILE A 43 5.01 -5.83 21.19
C ILE A 43 5.46 -4.39 20.94
N ILE A 44 5.97 -4.12 19.74
CA ILE A 44 6.21 -2.79 19.21
C ILE A 44 5.14 -2.51 18.15
N SER A 45 4.25 -1.55 18.42
CA SER A 45 3.09 -1.30 17.58
C SER A 45 3.31 -0.17 16.58
N THR A 46 2.70 -0.31 15.41
CA THR A 46 2.54 0.75 14.39
C THR A 46 1.18 0.63 13.70
N GLY A 47 0.91 1.45 12.69
CA GLY A 47 -0.35 1.46 11.98
C GLY A 47 -1.37 2.43 12.58
N TYR A 48 -2.53 2.49 11.92
CA TYR A 48 -3.62 3.38 12.32
C TYR A 48 -4.08 3.16 13.75
N PHE A 49 -4.19 1.89 14.19
CA PHE A 49 -4.64 1.51 15.53
C PHE A 49 -3.50 1.27 16.54
N ARG A 50 -2.29 1.76 16.28
CA ARG A 50 -1.10 1.52 17.12
C ARG A 50 -1.30 1.82 18.62
N HIS A 51 -2.12 2.81 18.95
CA HIS A 51 -2.41 3.18 20.35
C HIS A 51 -3.56 2.38 20.97
N SER A 52 -4.36 1.68 20.16
CA SER A 52 -5.53 0.91 20.59
C SER A 52 -5.21 -0.55 20.90
N VAL A 53 -3.98 -0.99 20.66
CA VAL A 53 -3.53 -2.36 20.89
C VAL A 53 -2.53 -2.40 22.06
N PRO A 54 -2.42 -3.52 22.80
CA PRO A 54 -1.40 -3.67 23.83
C PRO A 54 0.00 -3.55 23.22
N HIS A 55 0.87 -2.73 23.80
CA HIS A 55 2.23 -2.54 23.31
C HIS A 55 3.18 -2.08 24.43
N LYS A 56 4.47 -2.30 24.21
CA LYS A 56 5.59 -1.73 24.99
C LYS A 56 5.91 -0.31 24.51
N ALA A 57 5.97 -0.16 23.20
CA ALA A 57 6.22 1.11 22.52
C ALA A 57 5.41 1.20 21.22
N SER A 58 5.13 2.40 20.77
CA SER A 58 4.46 2.64 19.49
C SER A 58 5.31 3.53 18.59
N VAL A 59 5.32 3.23 17.29
CA VAL A 59 6.08 3.92 16.25
C VAL A 59 5.11 4.48 15.23
N THR A 60 5.36 5.69 14.73
CA THR A 60 4.53 6.25 13.65
C THR A 60 4.72 5.47 12.35
N GLU A 61 3.69 5.40 11.51
CA GLU A 61 3.77 4.71 10.22
C GLU A 61 4.88 5.28 9.32
N ILE A 62 5.09 6.60 9.35
CA ILE A 62 6.16 7.26 8.59
C ILE A 62 7.55 6.77 9.04
N THR A 63 7.77 6.71 10.36
CA THR A 63 9.03 6.21 10.93
C THR A 63 9.19 4.72 10.62
N ALA A 64 8.15 3.93 10.84
CA ALA A 64 8.14 2.50 10.56
C ALA A 64 8.44 2.21 9.08
N ALA A 65 7.79 2.90 8.14
CA ALA A 65 8.05 2.75 6.72
C ALA A 65 9.53 3.01 6.37
N ARG A 66 10.13 4.07 6.93
CA ARG A 66 11.55 4.40 6.68
C ARG A 66 12.49 3.28 7.15
N PHE A 67 12.35 2.84 8.38
CA PHE A 67 13.21 1.78 8.94
C PHE A 67 12.97 0.41 8.29
N GLY A 68 11.73 0.13 7.89
CA GLY A 68 11.39 -1.10 7.18
C GLY A 68 11.94 -1.12 5.77
N VAL A 69 11.84 -0.01 5.04
CA VAL A 69 12.40 0.12 3.68
C VAL A 69 13.93 0.12 3.71
N GLU A 70 14.55 0.81 4.67
CA GLU A 70 16.01 0.83 4.84
C GLU A 70 16.61 -0.58 4.96
N HIS A 71 15.86 -1.52 5.54
CA HIS A 71 16.28 -2.91 5.66
C HIS A 71 16.50 -3.59 4.30
N TYR A 72 15.65 -3.29 3.30
CA TYR A 72 15.70 -3.89 1.95
C TYR A 72 16.43 -2.98 0.95
N PHE A 73 16.25 -1.68 1.07
CA PHE A 73 16.71 -0.65 0.13
C PHE A 73 17.29 0.53 0.90
N PRO A 74 18.54 0.44 1.39
CA PRO A 74 19.15 1.47 2.22
C PRO A 74 19.37 2.81 1.49
N ASP A 75 19.34 2.80 0.16
CA ASP A 75 19.51 3.94 -0.72
C ASP A 75 18.19 4.43 -1.34
N ALA A 76 17.03 4.05 -0.77
CA ALA A 76 15.73 4.57 -1.19
C ALA A 76 15.66 6.09 -1.01
N GLU A 77 15.22 6.80 -2.06
CA GLU A 77 15.04 8.24 -2.03
C GLU A 77 13.59 8.62 -1.69
N VAL A 78 12.64 7.85 -2.19
CA VAL A 78 11.20 8.04 -1.96
C VAL A 78 10.55 6.72 -1.63
N ILE A 79 9.69 6.73 -0.62
CA ILE A 79 8.84 5.60 -0.25
C ILE A 79 7.39 5.98 -0.53
N VAL A 80 6.68 5.11 -1.24
CA VAL A 80 5.24 5.22 -1.48
C VAL A 80 4.55 4.10 -0.73
N ASP A 81 3.84 4.43 0.33
CA ASP A 81 3.06 3.46 1.13
C ASP A 81 1.59 3.60 0.78
N ILE A 82 1.03 2.59 0.09
CA ILE A 82 -0.37 2.58 -0.32
C ILE A 82 -1.15 1.66 0.61
N GLY A 83 -1.75 2.29 1.61
CA GLY A 83 -2.63 1.65 2.59
C GLY A 83 -4.06 1.41 2.06
N GLY A 84 -4.91 0.83 2.93
CA GLY A 84 -6.33 0.62 2.62
C GLY A 84 -7.11 1.93 2.49
N GLN A 85 -6.87 2.89 3.39
CA GLN A 85 -7.65 4.14 3.47
C GLN A 85 -6.83 5.40 3.17
N ASP A 86 -5.53 5.30 3.10
CA ASP A 86 -4.63 6.42 2.87
C ASP A 86 -3.45 6.02 1.98
N THR A 87 -2.76 7.02 1.46
CA THR A 87 -1.48 6.85 0.76
C THR A 87 -0.50 7.86 1.29
N LYS A 88 0.67 7.39 1.66
CA LYS A 88 1.78 8.21 2.17
C LYS A 88 2.92 8.20 1.17
N VAL A 89 3.44 9.37 0.85
CA VAL A 89 4.67 9.52 0.07
C VAL A 89 5.70 10.18 0.98
N ILE A 90 6.80 9.48 1.23
CA ILE A 90 7.86 9.89 2.13
C ILE A 90 9.10 10.21 1.30
N ASP A 91 9.48 11.47 1.27
CA ASP A 91 10.75 11.95 0.70
C ASP A 91 11.84 11.75 1.75
N VAL A 92 12.60 10.68 1.61
CA VAL A 92 13.65 10.30 2.57
C VAL A 92 14.78 11.32 2.56
N ALA A 93 15.16 11.79 1.37
CA ALA A 93 16.26 12.72 1.20
C ALA A 93 15.99 14.10 1.81
N ARG A 94 14.75 14.59 1.68
CA ARG A 94 14.34 15.89 2.24
C ARG A 94 13.70 15.80 3.63
N ASN A 95 13.58 14.59 4.18
CA ASN A 95 12.92 14.33 5.47
C ASN A 95 11.52 14.94 5.54
N ASN A 96 10.75 14.76 4.49
CA ASN A 96 9.40 15.30 4.32
C ASN A 96 8.42 14.19 3.94
N PHE A 97 7.12 14.42 4.08
CA PHE A 97 6.10 13.48 3.64
C PHE A 97 4.81 14.19 3.23
N THR A 98 4.05 13.53 2.36
CA THR A 98 2.71 13.93 1.95
C THR A 98 1.75 12.77 2.20
N ILE A 99 0.53 13.06 2.68
CA ILE A 99 -0.50 12.06 2.96
C ILE A 99 -1.77 12.41 2.18
N ASN A 100 -2.33 11.42 1.50
CA ASN A 100 -3.70 11.44 1.01
C ASN A 100 -4.56 10.56 1.94
N ASP A 101 -5.21 11.18 2.92
CA ASP A 101 -6.13 10.56 3.88
C ASP A 101 -7.57 11.11 3.78
N LYS A 102 -7.83 11.95 2.78
CA LYS A 102 -9.12 12.63 2.58
C LYS A 102 -9.90 12.11 1.37
N CYS A 103 -9.25 11.37 0.48
CA CYS A 103 -9.87 10.89 -0.74
C CYS A 103 -9.47 9.44 -1.01
N SER A 104 -10.46 8.57 -1.25
CA SER A 104 -10.23 7.16 -1.58
C SER A 104 -9.49 6.97 -2.91
N ALA A 105 -9.57 7.94 -3.83
CA ALA A 105 -8.80 7.90 -5.07
C ALA A 105 -7.29 7.84 -4.75
N GLY A 106 -6.63 6.80 -5.22
CA GLY A 106 -5.23 6.53 -4.94
C GLY A 106 -4.99 5.74 -3.65
N THR A 107 -5.98 5.06 -3.09
CA THR A 107 -5.86 4.15 -1.93
C THR A 107 -6.39 2.76 -2.24
N GLY A 108 -6.10 1.79 -1.38
CA GLY A 108 -6.60 0.41 -1.54
C GLY A 108 -8.12 0.33 -1.62
N ALA A 109 -8.85 1.17 -0.85
CA ALA A 109 -10.31 1.24 -0.87
C ALA A 109 -10.89 1.54 -2.27
N PHE A 110 -10.17 2.31 -3.08
CA PHE A 110 -10.59 2.55 -4.46
C PHE A 110 -10.48 1.29 -5.33
N LEU A 111 -9.41 0.52 -5.18
CA LEU A 111 -9.26 -0.75 -5.89
C LEU A 111 -10.32 -1.78 -5.43
N GLU A 112 -10.59 -1.88 -4.13
CA GLU A 112 -11.67 -2.70 -3.57
C GLU A 112 -13.02 -2.30 -4.14
N PHE A 113 -13.27 -1.00 -4.26
CA PHE A 113 -14.50 -0.48 -4.81
C PHE A 113 -14.67 -0.89 -6.30
N VAL A 114 -13.63 -0.79 -7.12
CA VAL A 114 -13.63 -1.23 -8.53
C VAL A 114 -13.87 -2.74 -8.62
N ALA A 115 -13.19 -3.54 -7.80
CA ALA A 115 -13.37 -4.98 -7.74
C ALA A 115 -14.82 -5.36 -7.40
N ASN A 116 -15.38 -4.75 -6.35
CA ASN A 116 -16.76 -4.97 -5.92
C ASN A 116 -17.78 -4.60 -7.00
N TYR A 117 -17.58 -3.49 -7.72
CA TYR A 117 -18.46 -3.07 -8.81
C TYR A 117 -18.56 -4.15 -9.89
N PHE A 118 -17.43 -4.75 -10.27
CA PHE A 118 -17.37 -5.80 -11.29
C PHE A 118 -17.60 -7.22 -10.71
N LYS A 119 -17.86 -7.35 -9.39
CA LYS A 119 -17.99 -8.64 -8.68
C LYS A 119 -16.78 -9.53 -8.89
N LEU A 120 -15.60 -8.96 -8.69
CA LEU A 120 -14.29 -9.59 -8.82
C LEU A 120 -13.61 -9.68 -7.46
N GLU A 121 -12.72 -10.65 -7.32
CA GLU A 121 -11.72 -10.64 -6.27
C GLU A 121 -10.67 -9.57 -6.58
N LEU A 122 -10.12 -8.94 -5.53
CA LEU A 122 -9.12 -7.87 -5.69
C LEU A 122 -7.88 -8.32 -6.50
N SER A 123 -7.50 -9.61 -6.34
CA SER A 123 -6.39 -10.23 -7.07
C SER A 123 -6.62 -10.34 -8.58
N GLU A 124 -7.87 -10.43 -9.02
CA GLU A 124 -8.22 -10.56 -10.44
C GLU A 124 -7.97 -9.28 -11.23
N LEU A 125 -8.07 -8.10 -10.57
CA LEU A 125 -7.82 -6.80 -11.23
C LEU A 125 -6.47 -6.76 -11.92
N SER A 126 -5.43 -7.34 -11.29
CA SER A 126 -4.09 -7.39 -11.86
C SER A 126 -4.05 -8.16 -13.18
N SER A 127 -4.64 -9.37 -13.22
CA SER A 127 -4.63 -10.22 -14.41
C SER A 127 -5.45 -9.64 -15.56
N LEU A 128 -6.54 -8.95 -15.24
CA LEU A 128 -7.41 -8.31 -16.24
C LEU A 128 -6.74 -7.07 -16.86
N HIS A 129 -5.96 -6.32 -16.11
CA HIS A 129 -5.18 -5.19 -16.63
C HIS A 129 -4.35 -5.60 -17.85
N PHE A 130 -3.62 -6.70 -17.77
CA PHE A 130 -2.74 -7.16 -18.84
C PHE A 130 -3.45 -7.81 -20.03
N LYS A 131 -4.77 -7.98 -19.97
CA LYS A 131 -5.61 -8.44 -21.09
C LYS A 131 -6.23 -7.29 -21.88
N ALA A 132 -6.06 -6.05 -21.44
CA ALA A 132 -6.60 -4.88 -22.11
C ALA A 132 -5.89 -4.62 -23.45
N ASN A 133 -6.66 -4.39 -24.52
CA ASN A 133 -6.14 -4.02 -25.83
C ASN A 133 -6.11 -2.49 -26.02
N ARG A 134 -6.98 -1.77 -25.30
CA ARG A 134 -7.11 -0.31 -25.33
C ARG A 134 -7.23 0.19 -23.90
N ILE A 135 -6.83 1.41 -23.67
CA ILE A 135 -6.90 2.03 -22.33
C ILE A 135 -7.80 3.27 -22.45
N PRO A 136 -9.07 3.21 -21.98
CA PRO A 136 -9.94 4.36 -21.95
C PRO A 136 -9.41 5.42 -21.00
N GLU A 137 -9.59 6.68 -21.35
CA GLU A 137 -9.30 7.78 -20.43
C GLU A 137 -10.39 7.82 -19.34
N ILE A 138 -9.98 7.74 -18.09
CA ILE A 138 -10.82 7.82 -16.91
C ILE A 138 -10.29 8.95 -16.02
N ASN A 139 -11.20 9.78 -15.53
CA ASN A 139 -10.86 10.92 -14.68
C ASN A 139 -10.21 10.44 -13.36
N ASN A 140 -9.14 11.09 -12.97
CA ASN A 140 -8.41 10.77 -11.75
C ASN A 140 -8.75 11.69 -10.57
N THR A 141 -9.72 12.60 -10.72
CA THR A 141 -9.98 13.67 -9.76
C THR A 141 -10.80 13.20 -8.54
N CYS A 142 -11.75 12.28 -8.75
CA CYS A 142 -12.65 11.81 -7.70
C CYS A 142 -13.08 10.36 -7.96
N GLY A 143 -12.97 9.50 -6.95
CA GLY A 143 -13.37 8.09 -7.05
C GLY A 143 -14.86 7.90 -7.39
N VAL A 144 -15.75 8.80 -6.92
CA VAL A 144 -17.18 8.74 -7.22
C VAL A 144 -17.43 9.01 -8.70
N PHE A 145 -16.79 10.02 -9.27
CA PHE A 145 -16.93 10.34 -10.70
C PHE A 145 -16.27 9.30 -11.60
N ALA A 146 -15.17 8.68 -11.14
CA ALA A 146 -14.54 7.60 -11.89
C ALA A 146 -15.50 6.45 -12.20
N ILE A 147 -16.49 6.17 -11.31
CA ILE A 147 -17.50 5.14 -11.54
C ILE A 147 -18.45 5.53 -12.65
N SER A 148 -18.93 6.77 -12.61
CA SER A 148 -19.81 7.26 -13.69
C SER A 148 -19.09 7.21 -15.03
N GLU A 149 -17.79 7.47 -15.05
CA GLU A 149 -16.96 7.32 -16.24
C GLU A 149 -16.79 5.86 -16.65
N MET A 150 -16.56 4.93 -15.71
CA MET A 150 -16.53 3.49 -15.99
C MET A 150 -17.83 3.04 -16.70
N ILE A 151 -18.98 3.45 -16.18
CA ILE A 151 -20.28 3.13 -16.78
C ILE A 151 -20.37 3.72 -18.20
N SER A 152 -19.93 4.96 -18.39
CA SER A 152 -19.91 5.61 -19.68
C SER A 152 -19.03 4.87 -20.69
N GLN A 153 -17.86 4.39 -20.24
CA GLN A 153 -16.94 3.60 -21.07
C GLN A 153 -17.52 2.22 -21.41
N LEU A 154 -18.26 1.57 -20.49
CA LEU A 154 -18.99 0.33 -20.78
C LEU A 154 -20.01 0.56 -21.89
N VAL A 155 -20.80 1.64 -21.81
CA VAL A 155 -21.79 1.99 -22.83
C VAL A 155 -21.12 2.35 -24.16
N ALA A 156 -19.91 2.93 -24.13
CA ALA A 156 -19.11 3.22 -25.33
C ALA A 156 -18.45 1.97 -25.95
N GLY A 157 -18.66 0.78 -25.36
CA GLY A 157 -18.21 -0.50 -25.91
C GLY A 157 -16.77 -0.90 -25.53
N TYR A 158 -16.22 -0.33 -24.46
CA TYR A 158 -14.99 -0.84 -23.86
C TYR A 158 -15.26 -2.10 -23.05
N SER A 159 -14.34 -3.04 -23.11
CA SER A 159 -14.43 -4.26 -22.32
C SER A 159 -14.12 -3.99 -20.83
N LYS A 160 -14.49 -4.94 -19.97
CA LYS A 160 -14.17 -4.88 -18.54
C LYS A 160 -12.66 -4.77 -18.29
N GLU A 161 -11.86 -5.52 -19.04
CA GLU A 161 -10.40 -5.52 -18.97
C GLU A 161 -9.83 -4.14 -19.31
N GLU A 162 -10.33 -3.53 -20.38
CA GLU A 162 -9.91 -2.20 -20.81
C GLU A 162 -10.27 -1.13 -19.78
N ILE A 163 -11.45 -1.22 -19.18
CA ILE A 163 -11.87 -0.29 -18.13
C ILE A 163 -11.02 -0.45 -16.86
N ILE A 164 -10.71 -1.69 -16.45
CA ILE A 164 -9.83 -1.95 -15.31
C ILE A 164 -8.43 -1.38 -15.57
N ALA A 165 -7.90 -1.53 -16.78
CA ALA A 165 -6.64 -0.89 -17.15
C ALA A 165 -6.73 0.64 -17.05
N GLY A 166 -7.78 1.26 -17.61
CA GLY A 166 -8.03 2.69 -17.49
C GLY A 166 -8.09 3.18 -16.05
N MET A 167 -8.73 2.41 -15.16
CA MET A 167 -8.80 2.69 -13.72
C MET A 167 -7.42 2.61 -13.04
N HIS A 168 -6.59 1.64 -13.40
CA HIS A 168 -5.21 1.58 -12.88
C HIS A 168 -4.39 2.79 -13.32
N TYR A 169 -4.52 3.25 -14.57
CA TYR A 169 -3.85 4.48 -15.02
C TYR A 169 -4.39 5.73 -14.33
N ALA A 170 -5.70 5.83 -14.09
CA ALA A 170 -6.29 6.93 -13.32
C ALA A 170 -5.73 6.96 -11.88
N PHE A 171 -5.65 5.79 -11.25
CA PHE A 171 -5.04 5.60 -9.93
C PHE A 171 -3.56 6.03 -9.94
N ALA A 172 -2.78 5.54 -10.91
CA ALA A 172 -1.37 5.84 -11.07
C ALA A 172 -1.11 7.34 -11.25
N ARG A 173 -1.86 8.01 -12.13
CA ARG A 173 -1.80 9.47 -12.31
C ARG A 173 -2.11 10.22 -11.01
N ARG A 174 -3.10 9.76 -10.24
CA ARG A 174 -3.44 10.40 -8.96
C ARG A 174 -2.27 10.35 -7.98
N ILE A 175 -1.59 9.21 -7.86
CA ILE A 175 -0.45 9.05 -6.96
C ILE A 175 0.79 9.78 -7.49
N SER A 176 1.02 9.77 -8.80
CA SER A 176 2.22 10.39 -9.38
C SER A 176 2.37 11.87 -9.04
N PHE A 177 1.25 12.61 -8.86
CA PHE A 177 1.29 14.01 -8.42
C PHE A 177 1.85 14.21 -7.00
N MET A 178 1.88 13.16 -6.19
CA MET A 178 2.42 13.22 -4.83
C MET A 178 3.91 12.84 -4.79
N ILE A 179 4.41 12.16 -5.82
CA ILE A 179 5.77 11.60 -5.86
C ILE A 179 6.73 12.66 -6.40
N PRO A 180 7.72 13.12 -5.61
CA PRO A 180 8.74 14.01 -6.12
C PRO A 180 9.65 13.29 -7.13
N ASP A 181 10.38 14.05 -7.93
CA ASP A 181 11.37 13.47 -8.82
C ASP A 181 12.47 12.76 -8.02
N ALA A 182 12.64 11.48 -8.27
CA ALA A 182 13.57 10.59 -7.58
C ALA A 182 14.00 9.45 -8.51
N ARG A 183 15.19 8.92 -8.28
CA ARG A 183 15.72 7.78 -9.05
C ARG A 183 15.34 6.43 -8.44
N ARG A 184 15.25 6.38 -7.11
CA ARG A 184 14.99 5.15 -6.36
C ARG A 184 13.71 5.29 -5.53
N ILE A 185 12.63 4.85 -6.16
CA ILE A 185 11.28 4.87 -5.58
C ILE A 185 10.97 3.44 -5.10
N VAL A 186 10.59 3.32 -3.84
CA VAL A 186 10.16 2.04 -3.23
C VAL A 186 8.67 2.09 -2.94
N LEU A 187 7.95 1.09 -3.40
CA LEU A 187 6.51 0.95 -3.16
C LEU A 187 6.25 -0.15 -2.11
N ILE A 188 5.45 0.18 -1.11
CA ILE A 188 5.03 -0.72 -0.04
C ILE A 188 3.52 -0.63 0.20
N GLY A 189 3.01 -1.45 1.12
CA GLY A 189 1.59 -1.51 1.45
C GLY A 189 0.80 -2.54 0.64
N GLY A 190 -0.46 -2.77 1.00
CA GLY A 190 -1.27 -3.86 0.43
C GLY A 190 -1.61 -3.69 -1.05
N ALA A 191 -1.83 -2.46 -1.50
CA ALA A 191 -2.18 -2.16 -2.89
C ALA A 191 -1.03 -2.46 -3.87
N SER A 192 0.22 -2.46 -3.40
CA SER A 192 1.41 -2.78 -4.23
C SER A 192 1.42 -4.23 -4.74
N LYS A 193 0.62 -5.12 -4.16
CA LYS A 193 0.42 -6.49 -4.69
C LYS A 193 -0.34 -6.52 -6.02
N ASN A 194 -1.04 -5.44 -6.38
CA ASN A 194 -1.70 -5.33 -7.68
C ASN A 194 -0.67 -4.95 -8.77
N LYS A 195 -0.14 -5.96 -9.47
CA LYS A 195 0.88 -5.78 -10.51
C LYS A 195 0.40 -4.90 -11.68
N GLY A 196 -0.90 -4.88 -11.99
CA GLY A 196 -1.45 -4.01 -13.03
C GLY A 196 -1.38 -2.53 -12.61
N MET A 197 -1.69 -2.24 -11.36
CA MET A 197 -1.54 -0.89 -10.80
C MET A 197 -0.06 -0.47 -10.76
N VAL A 198 0.83 -1.37 -10.35
CA VAL A 198 2.28 -1.09 -10.33
C VAL A 198 2.79 -0.80 -11.74
N SER A 199 2.42 -1.62 -12.73
CA SER A 199 2.77 -1.39 -14.14
C SER A 199 2.30 -0.03 -14.64
N ALA A 200 1.04 0.34 -14.36
CA ALA A 200 0.51 1.64 -14.73
C ALA A 200 1.27 2.80 -14.05
N LEU A 201 1.71 2.61 -12.79
CA LEU A 201 2.47 3.63 -12.08
C LEU A 201 3.90 3.76 -12.64
N GLU A 202 4.56 2.65 -12.98
CA GLU A 202 5.85 2.66 -13.67
C GLU A 202 5.79 3.40 -15.01
N ASP A 203 4.74 3.11 -15.81
CA ASP A 203 4.52 3.77 -17.10
C ASP A 203 4.28 5.28 -16.94
N VAL A 204 3.44 5.69 -15.99
CA VAL A 204 3.14 7.11 -15.73
C VAL A 204 4.36 7.87 -15.23
N LEU A 205 5.20 7.24 -14.41
CA LEU A 205 6.42 7.84 -13.88
C LEU A 205 7.61 7.73 -14.84
N GLU A 206 7.52 6.89 -15.87
CA GLU A 206 8.62 6.49 -16.76
C GLU A 206 9.84 5.97 -15.97
N LYS A 207 9.57 5.26 -14.85
CA LYS A 207 10.58 4.78 -13.92
C LYS A 207 10.23 3.38 -13.40
N LYS A 208 11.29 2.61 -13.12
CA LYS A 208 11.11 1.34 -12.42
C LYS A 208 10.92 1.58 -10.92
N ILE A 209 10.00 0.82 -10.34
CA ILE A 209 9.66 0.86 -8.93
C ILE A 209 10.25 -0.36 -8.23
N LEU A 210 10.91 -0.12 -7.11
CA LEU A 210 11.44 -1.17 -6.26
C LEU A 210 10.36 -1.62 -5.27
N MET A 211 10.29 -2.93 -5.02
CA MET A 211 9.39 -3.49 -4.02
C MET A 211 10.09 -4.62 -3.27
N PRO A 212 9.89 -4.75 -1.95
CA PRO A 212 10.29 -5.94 -1.22
C PRO A 212 9.40 -7.13 -1.65
N GLU A 213 9.82 -8.35 -1.36
CA GLU A 213 9.08 -9.57 -1.69
C GLU A 213 7.67 -9.57 -1.06
N GLU A 214 7.56 -9.18 0.22
CA GLU A 214 6.28 -8.99 0.91
C GLU A 214 6.12 -7.51 1.36
N PRO A 215 5.51 -6.67 0.54
CA PRO A 215 5.45 -5.23 0.81
C PRO A 215 4.49 -4.86 1.95
N GLN A 216 3.60 -5.76 2.38
CA GLN A 216 2.64 -5.48 3.45
C GLN A 216 3.25 -5.49 4.85
N ILE A 217 4.37 -6.21 5.05
CA ILE A 217 4.96 -6.36 6.38
C ILE A 217 5.98 -5.27 6.72
N VAL A 218 6.32 -4.42 5.77
CA VAL A 218 7.42 -3.46 5.89
C VAL A 218 7.26 -2.54 7.10
N ASN A 219 6.03 -2.06 7.36
CA ASN A 219 5.79 -1.21 8.52
C ASN A 219 5.94 -1.96 9.85
N ALA A 220 5.47 -3.21 9.95
CA ALA A 220 5.66 -4.04 11.13
C ALA A 220 7.15 -4.32 11.38
N LEU A 221 7.90 -4.69 10.34
CA LEU A 221 9.35 -4.86 10.41
C LEU A 221 10.06 -3.58 10.84
N GLY A 222 9.68 -2.45 10.24
CA GLY A 222 10.29 -1.16 10.53
C GLY A 222 10.04 -0.66 11.94
N ALA A 223 8.87 -0.93 12.53
CA ALA A 223 8.60 -0.63 13.93
C ALA A 223 9.57 -1.40 14.85
N LEU A 224 9.80 -2.69 14.57
CA LEU A 224 10.74 -3.52 15.31
C LEU A 224 12.18 -3.01 15.14
N ARG A 225 12.62 -2.76 13.90
CA ARG A 225 13.97 -2.26 13.59
C ARG A 225 14.26 -0.88 14.18
N TYR A 226 13.27 0.01 14.20
CA TYR A 226 13.41 1.31 14.87
C TYR A 226 13.66 1.12 16.36
N TYR A 227 12.87 0.27 17.01
CA TYR A 227 12.99 0.03 18.45
C TYR A 227 14.32 -0.64 18.85
N GLU A 228 14.87 -1.51 18.00
CA GLU A 228 16.17 -2.16 18.24
C GLU A 228 17.35 -1.18 18.20
N ARG A 229 17.19 -0.02 17.53
CA ARG A 229 18.25 1.01 17.38
C ARG A 229 18.14 2.16 18.40
N THR A 230 17.03 2.24 19.16
CA THR A 230 16.78 3.31 20.13
C THR A 230 16.79 2.80 21.57
#